data_a771f860cca5a3a9c35d215d353e5b46
#
_entry.id   a771f860cca5a3a9c35d215d353e5b46
#
_cell.length_a   1.000
_cell.length_b   1.000
_cell.length_c   1.000
_cell.angle_alpha   90.00
_cell.angle_beta   90.00
_cell.angle_gamma   90.00
#
_symmetry.space_group_name_H-M   'P 1'
#
loop_
_entity.id
_entity.type
_entity.pdbx_description
1 polymer ?
#
loop_
_entity_poly.entity_id
_entity_poly.type
_entity_poly.pdbx_seq_one_letter_code
_entity_poly.pdbx_strand_id
1 'polypeptide(L)'
;MAQISVLVVDDEPMIRMLIQDMLDDLGHTLAGEAARIEDALKLARQAEFDVAILDVDLNGQPIWPVAEVLVARGLPFVFATGYGQRSVPEPYRGTPTLGKPFDADALEQAIKAVL
;
A
#
# COMPACT_ATOMS: atom_id res chain seq x y z
N MET A 1 -14.73 -12.38 3.58
CA MET A 1 -13.33 -12.20 4.02
C MET A 1 -13.29 -11.64 5.43
N ALA A 2 -12.40 -12.14 6.25
CA ALA A 2 -12.23 -11.58 7.59
C ALA A 2 -11.75 -10.15 7.51
N GLN A 3 -12.07 -9.37 8.54
CA GLN A 3 -11.58 -7.99 8.65
C GLN A 3 -10.07 -7.98 8.78
N ILE A 4 -9.41 -7.13 8.00
CA ILE A 4 -7.96 -6.95 8.05
C ILE A 4 -7.60 -5.51 8.34
N SER A 5 -6.39 -5.30 8.85
CA SER A 5 -5.86 -3.97 9.08
C SER A 5 -4.85 -3.61 8.00
N VAL A 6 -4.93 -2.40 7.50
CA VAL A 6 -4.21 -1.96 6.32
C VAL A 6 -3.41 -0.69 6.61
N LEU A 7 -2.13 -0.72 6.26
CA LEU A 7 -1.28 0.48 6.29
C LEU A 7 -1.36 1.15 4.92
N VAL A 8 -1.62 2.45 4.88
CA VAL A 8 -1.73 3.20 3.63
C VAL A 8 -0.62 4.23 3.54
N VAL A 9 0.17 4.16 2.46
CA VAL A 9 1.29 5.08 2.23
C VAL A 9 1.09 5.76 0.87
N ASP A 10 0.78 7.05 0.91
CA ASP A 10 0.53 7.86 -0.29
C ASP A 10 0.69 9.32 0.09
N ASP A 11 1.37 10.11 -0.74
CA ASP A 11 1.60 11.53 -0.44
C ASP A 11 0.40 12.43 -0.73
N GLU A 12 -0.63 11.90 -1.41
CA GLU A 12 -1.82 12.66 -1.76
C GLU A 12 -2.92 12.44 -0.71
N PRO A 13 -3.32 13.49 0.04
CA PRO A 13 -4.36 13.33 1.07
C PRO A 13 -5.68 12.81 0.51
N MET A 14 -6.07 13.25 -0.69
CA MET A 14 -7.31 12.80 -1.31
C MET A 14 -7.31 11.32 -1.62
N ILE A 15 -6.17 10.80 -2.06
CA ILE A 15 -6.03 9.37 -2.35
C ILE A 15 -6.12 8.56 -1.06
N ARG A 16 -5.46 9.00 0.01
CA ARG A 16 -5.56 8.33 1.32
C ARG A 16 -7.01 8.28 1.80
N MET A 17 -7.74 9.39 1.63
CA MET A 17 -9.15 9.47 1.99
C MET A 17 -10.01 8.50 1.20
N LEU A 18 -9.79 8.43 -0.12
CA LEU A 18 -10.52 7.50 -0.99
C LEU A 18 -10.25 6.05 -0.61
N ILE A 19 -9.00 5.73 -0.32
CA ILE A 19 -8.62 4.37 0.10
C ILE A 19 -9.30 4.05 1.43
N GLN A 20 -9.30 4.97 2.37
CA GLN A 20 -9.97 4.77 3.66
C GLN A 20 -11.47 4.50 3.46
N ASP A 21 -12.14 5.26 2.59
CA ASP A 21 -13.54 5.03 2.29
C ASP A 21 -13.77 3.64 1.68
N MET A 22 -12.89 3.22 0.78
CA MET A 22 -12.96 1.87 0.20
C MET A 22 -12.78 0.79 1.25
N LEU A 23 -11.83 0.98 2.17
CA LEU A 23 -11.60 0.02 3.25
C LEU A 23 -12.82 -0.08 4.17
N ASP A 24 -13.43 1.04 4.49
CA ASP A 24 -14.66 1.06 5.30
C ASP A 24 -15.78 0.28 4.60
N ASP A 25 -15.96 0.51 3.31
CA ASP A 25 -16.98 -0.20 2.51
C ASP A 25 -16.72 -1.71 2.47
N LEU A 26 -15.46 -2.10 2.46
CA LEU A 26 -15.06 -3.51 2.42
C LEU A 26 -15.04 -4.17 3.80
N GLY A 27 -15.25 -3.40 4.85
CA GLY A 27 -15.23 -3.92 6.22
C GLY A 27 -13.85 -4.10 6.81
N HIS A 28 -12.84 -3.43 6.25
CA HIS A 28 -11.48 -3.46 6.76
C HIS A 28 -11.16 -2.21 7.58
N THR A 29 -10.07 -2.24 8.33
CA THR A 29 -9.65 -1.11 9.17
C THR A 29 -8.36 -0.48 8.66
N LEU A 30 -8.23 0.83 8.89
CA LEU A 30 -7.00 1.55 8.62
C LEU A 30 -6.09 1.41 9.83
N ALA A 31 -4.94 0.76 9.65
CA ALA A 31 -3.98 0.57 10.75
C ALA A 31 -3.10 1.80 10.95
N GLY A 32 -2.89 2.57 9.90
CA GLY A 32 -2.10 3.79 9.94
C GLY A 32 -1.92 4.35 8.54
N GLU A 33 -1.44 5.58 8.44
CA GLU A 33 -1.17 6.19 7.15
C GLU A 33 0.07 7.06 7.22
N ALA A 34 0.76 7.20 6.09
CA ALA A 34 1.96 8.01 5.99
C ALA A 34 2.00 8.69 4.61
N ALA A 35 2.54 9.91 4.60
CA ALA A 35 2.71 10.70 3.38
C ALA A 35 4.17 10.86 2.98
N ARG A 36 5.09 10.53 3.87
CA ARG A 36 6.53 10.71 3.67
C ARG A 36 7.29 9.44 3.98
N ILE A 37 8.46 9.31 3.36
CA ILE A 37 9.29 8.11 3.51
C ILE A 37 9.67 7.85 4.96
N GLU A 38 10.10 8.86 5.71
CA GLU A 38 10.51 8.65 7.10
C GLU A 38 9.38 8.15 7.99
N ASP A 39 8.17 8.67 7.79
CA ASP A 39 7.00 8.22 8.55
C ASP A 39 6.58 6.81 8.12
N ALA A 40 6.64 6.54 6.82
CA ALA A 40 6.34 5.22 6.29
C ALA A 40 7.31 4.16 6.81
N LEU A 41 8.61 4.48 6.86
CA LEU A 41 9.62 3.57 7.40
C LEU A 41 9.37 3.27 8.87
N LYS A 42 9.00 4.29 9.64
CA LYS A 42 8.71 4.12 11.06
C LYS A 42 7.53 3.15 11.26
N LEU A 43 6.44 3.39 10.53
CA LEU A 43 5.26 2.51 10.61
C LEU A 43 5.57 1.11 10.07
N ALA A 44 6.33 1.00 8.99
CA ALA A 44 6.70 -0.29 8.42
C ALA A 44 7.50 -1.14 9.41
N ARG A 45 8.33 -0.49 10.24
CA ARG A 45 9.17 -1.19 11.22
C ARG A 45 8.43 -1.56 12.50
N GLN A 46 7.46 -0.75 12.92
CA GLN A 46 6.91 -0.81 14.28
C GLN A 46 5.43 -1.14 14.35
N ALA A 47 4.64 -0.78 13.33
CA ALA A 47 3.20 -0.93 13.39
C ALA A 47 2.75 -2.37 13.17
N GLU A 48 1.60 -2.70 13.74
CA GLU A 48 0.93 -3.98 13.51
C GLU A 48 -0.13 -3.79 12.43
N PHE A 49 -0.02 -4.54 11.34
CA PHE A 49 -1.00 -4.51 10.25
C PHE A 49 -0.89 -5.79 9.44
N ASP A 50 -1.90 -6.06 8.62
CA ASP A 50 -1.97 -7.28 7.83
C ASP A 50 -1.40 -7.10 6.41
N VAL A 51 -1.58 -5.93 5.82
CA VAL A 51 -1.12 -5.63 4.46
C VAL A 51 -0.88 -4.13 4.33
N ALA A 52 0.02 -3.74 3.44
CA ALA A 52 0.29 -2.33 3.15
C ALA A 52 -0.06 -2.00 1.71
N ILE A 53 -0.58 -0.79 1.49
CA ILE A 53 -0.80 -0.23 0.16
C ILE A 53 0.23 0.89 -0.01
N LEU A 54 1.11 0.76 -0.99
CA LEU A 54 2.27 1.64 -1.15
C LEU A 54 2.22 2.38 -2.48
N ASP A 55 2.16 3.72 -2.44
CA ASP A 55 2.43 4.53 -3.61
C ASP A 55 3.90 4.37 -3.96
N VAL A 56 4.24 4.14 -5.22
CA VAL A 56 5.62 3.88 -5.63
C VAL A 56 6.50 5.13 -5.53
N ASP A 57 5.92 6.31 -5.52
CA ASP A 57 6.64 7.56 -5.44
C ASP A 57 6.02 8.49 -4.41
N LEU A 58 6.80 8.90 -3.41
CA LEU A 58 6.36 9.82 -2.36
C LEU A 58 7.13 11.14 -2.52
N ASN A 59 6.51 12.13 -3.16
CA ASN A 59 7.13 13.44 -3.36
C ASN A 59 8.51 13.36 -4.00
N GLY A 60 8.65 12.51 -5.03
CA GLY A 60 9.90 12.31 -5.73
C GLY A 60 10.84 11.28 -5.09
N GLN A 61 10.45 10.69 -3.97
CA GLN A 61 11.26 9.66 -3.31
C GLN A 61 10.64 8.28 -3.56
N PRO A 62 11.39 7.34 -4.13
CA PRO A 62 10.84 6.01 -4.41
C PRO A 62 10.58 5.22 -3.12
N ILE A 63 9.55 4.38 -3.19
CA ILE A 63 9.05 3.62 -2.03
C ILE A 63 9.92 2.42 -1.65
N TRP A 64 10.92 2.08 -2.46
CA TRP A 64 11.65 0.83 -2.30
C TRP A 64 12.24 0.58 -0.90
N PRO A 65 12.76 1.59 -0.17
CA PRO A 65 13.24 1.35 1.20
C PRO A 65 12.15 0.82 2.13
N VAL A 66 10.92 1.27 1.95
CA VAL A 66 9.78 0.79 2.73
C VAL A 66 9.44 -0.65 2.35
N ALA A 67 9.42 -0.95 1.05
CA ALA A 67 9.16 -2.30 0.57
C ALA A 67 10.19 -3.29 1.12
N GLU A 68 11.46 -2.90 1.17
CA GLU A 68 12.53 -3.74 1.73
C GLU A 68 12.28 -4.10 3.19
N VAL A 69 11.82 -3.14 3.98
CA VAL A 69 11.49 -3.37 5.40
C VAL A 69 10.35 -4.38 5.51
N LEU A 70 9.32 -4.24 4.68
CA LEU A 70 8.17 -5.14 4.72
C LEU A 70 8.56 -6.56 4.30
N VAL A 71 9.41 -6.70 3.29
CA VAL A 71 9.94 -8.02 2.89
C VAL A 71 10.68 -8.65 4.06
N ALA A 72 11.53 -7.89 4.74
CA ALA A 72 12.30 -8.40 5.88
C ALA A 72 11.40 -8.85 7.03
N ARG A 73 10.24 -8.20 7.22
CA ARG A 73 9.26 -8.58 8.25
C ARG A 73 8.30 -9.67 7.81
N GLY A 74 8.33 -10.06 6.54
CA GLY A 74 7.37 -11.02 6.00
C GLY A 74 5.96 -10.49 5.87
N LEU A 75 5.79 -9.17 5.74
CA LEU A 75 4.49 -8.53 5.64
C LEU A 75 4.13 -8.28 4.17
N PRO A 76 2.93 -8.67 3.73
CA PRO A 76 2.53 -8.49 2.34
C PRO A 76 2.19 -7.03 2.03
N PHE A 77 2.33 -6.66 0.77
CA PHE A 77 1.98 -5.32 0.30
C PHE A 77 1.57 -5.35 -1.16
N VAL A 78 0.87 -4.30 -1.58
CA VAL A 78 0.53 -4.04 -2.98
C VAL A 78 0.98 -2.62 -3.32
N PHE A 79 1.29 -2.38 -4.59
CA PHE A 79 1.65 -1.05 -5.06
C PHE A 79 0.44 -0.34 -5.66
N ALA A 80 0.47 0.99 -5.63
CA ALA A 80 -0.48 1.84 -6.32
C ALA A 80 0.30 2.91 -7.06
N THR A 81 0.04 3.10 -8.35
CA THR A 81 0.79 4.05 -9.17
C THR A 81 -0.02 4.57 -10.34
N GLY A 82 0.24 5.81 -10.74
CA GLY A 82 -0.31 6.38 -11.97
C GLY A 82 0.47 5.96 -13.22
N TYR A 83 1.61 5.29 -13.06
CA TYR A 83 2.52 4.96 -14.16
C TYR A 83 2.51 3.48 -14.57
N GLY A 84 1.73 2.66 -13.89
CA GLY A 84 1.62 1.24 -14.17
C GLY A 84 2.84 0.44 -13.71
N GLN A 85 2.87 -0.85 -14.08
CA GLN A 85 3.92 -1.76 -13.63
C GLN A 85 5.32 -1.43 -14.12
N ARG A 86 5.43 -0.60 -15.15
CA ARG A 86 6.74 -0.19 -15.70
C ARG A 86 7.59 0.57 -14.67
N SER A 87 6.95 1.23 -13.71
CA SER A 87 7.66 1.96 -12.68
C SER A 87 8.21 1.07 -11.57
N VAL A 88 7.87 -0.22 -11.58
CA VAL A 88 8.24 -1.18 -10.54
C VAL A 88 9.49 -1.94 -10.97
N PRO A 89 10.58 -1.92 -10.16
CA PRO A 89 11.79 -2.66 -10.52
C PRO A 89 11.59 -4.16 -10.44
N GLU A 90 12.46 -4.91 -11.09
CA GLU A 90 12.34 -6.33 -11.25
C GLU A 90 12.09 -7.12 -9.96
N PRO A 91 12.77 -6.87 -8.84
CA PRO A 91 12.51 -7.63 -7.62
C PRO A 91 11.07 -7.60 -7.14
N TYR A 92 10.30 -6.56 -7.54
CA TYR A 92 8.92 -6.37 -7.09
C TYR A 92 7.89 -6.57 -8.19
N ARG A 93 8.28 -7.01 -9.39
CA ARG A 93 7.34 -7.14 -10.52
C ARG A 93 6.25 -8.17 -10.30
N GLY A 94 6.49 -9.15 -9.45
CA GLY A 94 5.47 -10.13 -9.09
C GLY A 94 4.44 -9.60 -8.09
N THR A 95 4.67 -8.43 -7.52
CA THR A 95 3.76 -7.82 -6.55
C THR A 95 2.58 -7.17 -7.29
N PRO A 96 1.33 -7.39 -6.83
CA PRO A 96 0.19 -6.72 -7.45
C PRO A 96 0.35 -5.22 -7.45
N THR A 97 0.03 -4.59 -8.58
CA THR A 97 0.15 -3.14 -8.76
C THR A 97 -1.18 -2.60 -9.25
N LEU A 98 -1.77 -1.68 -8.47
CA LEU A 98 -3.01 -1.00 -8.81
C LEU A 98 -2.72 0.24 -9.62
N GLY A 99 -3.36 0.39 -10.78
CA GLY A 99 -3.28 1.62 -11.57
C GLY A 99 -4.26 2.64 -11.03
N LYS A 100 -3.79 3.84 -10.76
CA LYS A 100 -4.66 4.93 -10.30
C LYS A 100 -5.39 5.57 -11.49
N PRO A 101 -6.67 5.87 -11.36
CA PRO A 101 -7.55 5.58 -10.22
C PRO A 101 -8.01 4.12 -10.22
N PHE A 102 -8.30 3.58 -9.06
CA PHE A 102 -8.84 2.23 -8.93
C PHE A 102 -10.08 2.25 -8.04
N ASP A 103 -10.90 1.19 -8.12
CA ASP A 103 -12.10 1.08 -7.31
C ASP A 103 -11.93 0.07 -6.18
N ALA A 104 -12.98 -0.06 -5.35
CA ALA A 104 -12.94 -0.95 -4.19
C ALA A 104 -12.78 -2.41 -4.60
N ASP A 105 -13.36 -2.83 -5.73
CA ASP A 105 -13.23 -4.20 -6.21
C ASP A 105 -11.79 -4.52 -6.60
N ALA A 106 -11.12 -3.61 -7.30
CA ALA A 106 -9.73 -3.78 -7.68
C ALA A 106 -8.84 -3.86 -6.43
N LEU A 107 -9.11 -3.01 -5.44
CA LEU A 107 -8.38 -3.00 -4.19
C LEU A 107 -8.56 -4.33 -3.45
N GLU A 108 -9.79 -4.83 -3.35
CA GLU A 108 -10.09 -6.10 -2.69
C GLU A 108 -9.36 -7.26 -3.36
N GLN A 109 -9.37 -7.30 -4.69
CA GLN A 109 -8.68 -8.36 -5.44
C GLN A 109 -7.17 -8.34 -5.20
N ALA A 110 -6.57 -7.15 -5.19
CA ALA A 110 -5.14 -7.01 -4.95
C ALA A 110 -4.78 -7.46 -3.53
N ILE A 111 -5.56 -7.09 -2.54
CA ILE A 111 -5.36 -7.50 -1.16
C ILE A 111 -5.45 -9.02 -1.03
N LYS A 112 -6.47 -9.63 -1.62
CA LYS A 112 -6.64 -11.09 -1.60
C LYS A 112 -5.47 -11.82 -2.24
N ALA A 113 -4.88 -11.24 -3.27
CA ALA A 113 -3.79 -11.87 -4.00
C ALA A 113 -2.51 -12.01 -3.16
N VAL A 114 -2.34 -11.21 -2.11
CA VAL A 114 -1.14 -11.22 -1.27
C VAL A 114 -1.36 -11.83 0.11
N LEU A 115 -2.61 -12.10 0.48
CA LEU A 115 -2.92 -12.71 1.78
C LEU A 115 -3.03 -14.26 1.69
#